data_dc60f52390a51f628c15012dbd024263
#
_entry.id   dc60f52390a51f628c15012dbd024263
#
_cell.length_a   1.000
_cell.length_b   1.000
_cell.length_c   1.000
_cell.angle_alpha   90.00
_cell.angle_beta   90.00
_cell.angle_gamma   90.00
#
_symmetry.space_group_name_H-M   'P 1'
#
loop_
_entity.id
_entity.type
_entity.pdbx_description
1 polymer ?
#
loop_
_entity_poly.entity_id
_entity_poly.type
_entity_poly.pdbx_seq_one_letter_code
_entity_poly.pdbx_strand_id
1 'polypeptide(L)'
;MAIFENIEKFLEWRDLCSDVIGYHQAVMLTSGGFDPLHVGHLRCIQETVKMANNPKKFPSANRPLVTVLVNCDDFLKAKKGYNFMSLEDRMEIIHGIAGVDCVLPWFYTNDDFTVTKAIHRIRPRWFTKGGDRTDATNIPEWEICQQVGCEVITGVGGKKIRSSSELVENADRFNLEAVELAGWAAGYGEGKDSY
;
A
#
# COMPACT_ATOMS: atom_id res chain seq x y z
N MET A 1 6.23 -8.78 -13.96
CA MET A 1 5.46 -8.59 -12.72
C MET A 1 5.56 -9.83 -11.86
N ALA A 2 5.86 -9.70 -10.57
CA ALA A 2 5.99 -10.82 -9.65
C ALA A 2 5.44 -10.49 -8.26
N ILE A 3 4.76 -11.46 -7.63
CA ILE A 3 4.43 -11.46 -6.21
C ILE A 3 5.47 -12.36 -5.52
N PHE A 4 6.06 -11.87 -4.44
CA PHE A 4 7.03 -12.59 -3.64
C PHE A 4 6.46 -12.96 -2.29
N GLU A 5 6.85 -14.10 -1.75
CA GLU A 5 6.42 -14.58 -0.44
C GLU A 5 7.01 -13.74 0.71
N ASN A 6 8.21 -13.18 0.50
CA ASN A 6 8.92 -12.36 1.48
C ASN A 6 10.03 -11.53 0.81
N ILE A 7 10.67 -10.69 1.60
CA ILE A 7 11.77 -9.82 1.13
C ILE A 7 12.98 -10.66 0.69
N GLU A 8 13.28 -11.76 1.35
CA GLU A 8 14.40 -12.65 1.02
C GLU A 8 14.29 -13.17 -0.40
N LYS A 9 13.12 -13.70 -0.78
CA LYS A 9 12.87 -14.20 -2.13
C LYS A 9 12.96 -13.12 -3.19
N PHE A 10 12.54 -11.91 -2.87
CA PHE A 10 12.73 -10.76 -3.75
C PHE A 10 14.22 -10.42 -3.93
N LEU A 11 15.01 -10.41 -2.85
CA LEU A 11 16.43 -10.11 -2.92
C LEU A 11 17.19 -11.18 -3.71
N GLU A 12 16.94 -12.46 -3.46
CA GLU A 12 17.50 -13.58 -4.23
C GLU A 12 17.20 -13.43 -5.72
N TRP A 13 15.96 -13.15 -6.06
CA TRP A 13 15.54 -12.94 -7.46
C TRP A 13 16.22 -11.72 -8.08
N ARG A 14 16.31 -10.60 -7.35
CA ARG A 14 16.97 -9.37 -7.82
C ARG A 14 18.47 -9.59 -8.07
N ASP A 15 19.13 -10.33 -7.20
CA ASP A 15 20.54 -10.65 -7.34
C ASP A 15 20.79 -11.58 -8.54
N LEU A 16 19.97 -12.61 -8.75
CA LEU A 16 20.01 -13.46 -9.94
C LEU A 16 19.80 -12.66 -11.23
N CYS A 17 18.83 -11.73 -11.25
CA CYS A 17 18.64 -10.83 -12.39
C CYS A 17 19.87 -9.94 -12.64
N SER A 18 20.48 -9.44 -11.56
CA SER A 18 21.69 -8.61 -11.64
C SER A 18 22.87 -9.35 -12.25
N ASP A 19 23.05 -10.62 -11.91
CA ASP A 19 24.11 -11.47 -12.50
C ASP A 19 23.91 -11.65 -14.03
N VAL A 20 22.66 -11.73 -14.48
CA VAL A 20 22.32 -11.88 -15.90
C VAL A 20 22.50 -10.58 -16.67
N ILE A 21 22.06 -9.45 -16.11
CA ILE A 21 22.09 -8.15 -16.80
C ILE A 21 23.36 -7.33 -16.53
N GLY A 22 24.20 -7.76 -15.58
CA GLY A 22 25.49 -7.14 -15.27
C GLY A 22 25.42 -5.87 -14.41
N TYR A 23 24.23 -5.54 -13.82
CA TYR A 23 24.09 -4.43 -12.88
C TYR A 23 22.87 -4.63 -11.95
N HIS A 24 22.94 -4.06 -10.73
CA HIS A 24 21.81 -4.07 -9.81
C HIS A 24 20.73 -3.07 -10.24
N GLN A 25 19.53 -3.58 -10.50
CA GLN A 25 18.40 -2.72 -10.83
C GLN A 25 17.93 -1.95 -9.59
N ALA A 26 17.84 -0.63 -9.71
CA ALA A 26 17.36 0.23 -8.64
C ALA A 26 15.88 -0.04 -8.33
N VAL A 27 15.49 0.15 -7.08
CA VAL A 27 14.12 -0.01 -6.59
C VAL A 27 13.51 1.36 -6.31
N MET A 28 12.29 1.58 -6.83
CA MET A 28 11.40 2.66 -6.43
C MET A 28 10.27 2.05 -5.61
N LEU A 29 10.32 2.25 -4.28
CA LEU A 29 9.46 1.60 -3.30
C LEU A 29 8.30 2.51 -2.92
N THR A 30 7.10 1.95 -2.79
CA THR A 30 6.00 2.54 -2.02
C THR A 30 5.48 1.51 -1.03
N SER A 31 4.87 1.95 0.08
CA SER A 31 4.35 1.05 1.12
C SER A 31 3.02 1.50 1.68
N GLY A 32 2.22 0.54 2.13
CA GLY A 32 0.94 0.85 2.78
C GLY A 32 0.17 -0.37 3.22
N GLY A 33 -0.95 -0.12 3.92
CA GLY A 33 -1.93 -1.16 4.27
C GLY A 33 -2.83 -1.51 3.09
N PHE A 34 -3.22 -0.51 2.30
CA PHE A 34 -4.12 -0.68 1.14
C PHE A 34 -5.45 -1.37 1.51
N ASP A 35 -6.02 -1.04 2.66
CA ASP A 35 -7.10 -1.79 3.26
C ASP A 35 -8.25 -0.89 3.78
N PRO A 36 -9.37 -0.82 3.03
CA PRO A 36 -9.50 -1.22 1.64
C PRO A 36 -8.69 -0.35 0.68
N LEU A 37 -8.33 -0.91 -0.48
CA LEU A 37 -7.69 -0.16 -1.55
C LEU A 37 -8.70 0.85 -2.13
N HIS A 38 -8.25 2.09 -2.32
CA HIS A 38 -9.07 3.17 -2.85
C HIS A 38 -8.30 4.03 -3.86
N VAL A 39 -9.02 4.94 -4.52
CA VAL A 39 -8.46 5.78 -5.61
C VAL A 39 -7.23 6.59 -5.18
N GLY A 40 -7.11 6.98 -3.91
CA GLY A 40 -5.91 7.66 -3.39
C GLY A 40 -4.67 6.77 -3.42
N HIS A 41 -4.81 5.50 -3.03
CA HIS A 41 -3.75 4.50 -3.16
C HIS A 41 -3.39 4.25 -4.62
N LEU A 42 -4.41 4.05 -5.48
CA LEU A 42 -4.22 3.83 -6.90
C LEU A 42 -3.41 4.97 -7.55
N ARG A 43 -3.78 6.23 -7.27
CA ARG A 43 -3.07 7.40 -7.80
C ARG A 43 -1.62 7.48 -7.33
N CYS A 44 -1.36 7.15 -6.06
CA CYS A 44 0.01 7.11 -5.54
C CYS A 44 0.86 6.06 -6.28
N ILE A 45 0.34 4.86 -6.46
CA ILE A 45 1.03 3.78 -7.19
C ILE A 45 1.22 4.18 -8.67
N GLN A 46 0.19 4.68 -9.34
CA GLN A 46 0.28 5.09 -10.75
C GLN A 46 1.27 6.23 -10.97
N GLU A 47 1.33 7.23 -10.08
CA GLU A 47 2.32 8.31 -10.20
C GLU A 47 3.73 7.79 -9.92
N THR A 48 3.91 6.85 -8.98
CA THR A 48 5.19 6.14 -8.79
C THR A 48 5.62 5.42 -10.07
N VAL A 49 4.71 4.70 -10.73
CA VAL A 49 4.95 4.05 -12.03
C VAL A 49 5.34 5.06 -13.09
N LYS A 50 4.61 6.17 -13.20
CA LYS A 50 4.90 7.24 -14.17
C LYS A 50 6.27 7.87 -13.93
N MET A 51 6.68 8.06 -12.67
CA MET A 51 8.01 8.56 -12.33
C MET A 51 9.09 7.58 -12.74
N ALA A 52 8.93 6.28 -12.46
CA ALA A 52 9.85 5.22 -12.86
C ALA A 52 9.98 5.10 -14.39
N ASN A 53 8.91 5.36 -15.13
CA ASN A 53 8.88 5.31 -16.60
C ASN A 53 9.29 6.62 -17.28
N ASN A 54 9.81 7.61 -16.56
CA ASN A 54 10.23 8.88 -17.15
C ASN A 54 11.54 8.72 -17.93
N PRO A 55 11.53 8.74 -19.29
CA PRO A 55 12.72 8.46 -20.10
C PRO A 55 13.79 9.56 -19.99
N LYS A 56 13.43 10.75 -19.51
CA LYS A 56 14.39 11.82 -19.25
C LYS A 56 15.23 11.59 -18.00
N LYS A 57 14.66 10.85 -17.01
CA LYS A 57 15.37 10.48 -15.78
C LYS A 57 15.98 9.08 -15.88
N PHE A 58 15.26 8.15 -16.48
CA PHE A 58 15.61 6.74 -16.53
C PHE A 58 15.48 6.24 -17.99
N PRO A 59 16.60 6.09 -18.73
CA PRO A 59 16.60 5.35 -19.98
C PRO A 59 16.03 3.94 -19.77
N SER A 60 15.37 3.40 -20.79
CA SER A 60 14.63 2.12 -20.65
C SER A 60 15.46 0.98 -20.03
N ALA A 61 16.77 0.95 -20.31
CA ALA A 61 17.68 -0.04 -19.74
C ALA A 61 17.90 0.13 -18.22
N ASN A 62 17.73 1.34 -17.68
CA ASN A 62 18.00 1.67 -16.29
C ASN A 62 16.74 2.08 -15.51
N ARG A 63 15.57 1.71 -16.01
CA ARG A 63 14.29 1.95 -15.33
C ARG A 63 14.27 1.26 -13.99
N PRO A 64 13.95 1.95 -12.88
CA PRO A 64 13.83 1.31 -11.58
C PRO A 64 12.64 0.33 -11.54
N LEU A 65 12.78 -0.72 -10.72
CA LEU A 65 11.67 -1.62 -10.39
C LEU A 65 10.67 -0.90 -9.49
N VAL A 66 9.43 -0.78 -9.95
CA VAL A 66 8.33 -0.29 -9.11
C VAL A 66 7.90 -1.41 -8.19
N THR A 67 8.20 -1.26 -6.91
CA THR A 67 7.97 -2.26 -5.89
C THR A 67 6.98 -1.73 -4.86
N VAL A 68 5.92 -2.50 -4.59
CA VAL A 68 4.91 -2.16 -3.59
C VAL A 68 5.04 -3.09 -2.39
N LEU A 69 5.24 -2.52 -1.20
CA LEU A 69 5.32 -3.24 0.06
C LEU A 69 3.98 -3.15 0.79
N VAL A 70 3.35 -4.31 1.01
CA VAL A 70 2.00 -4.43 1.57
C VAL A 70 2.08 -4.91 3.01
N ASN A 71 1.58 -4.10 3.95
CA ASN A 71 1.56 -4.48 5.37
C ASN A 71 0.63 -5.68 5.60
N CYS A 72 1.09 -6.66 6.38
CA CYS A 72 0.33 -7.87 6.71
C CYS A 72 -0.93 -7.57 7.55
N ASP A 73 -1.81 -8.55 7.65
CA ASP A 73 -3.08 -8.43 8.38
C ASP A 73 -2.88 -8.15 9.87
N ASP A 74 -1.89 -8.81 10.49
CA ASP A 74 -1.58 -8.60 11.90
C ASP A 74 -1.10 -7.17 12.18
N PHE A 75 -0.32 -6.58 11.24
CA PHE A 75 0.05 -5.16 11.31
C PHE A 75 -1.21 -4.27 11.31
N LEU A 76 -2.17 -4.55 10.43
CA LEU A 76 -3.39 -3.75 10.32
C LEU A 76 -4.28 -3.92 11.55
N LYS A 77 -4.48 -5.16 12.03
CA LYS A 77 -5.22 -5.46 13.26
C LYS A 77 -4.61 -4.76 14.47
N ALA A 78 -3.29 -4.84 14.64
CA ALA A 78 -2.60 -4.20 15.75
C ALA A 78 -2.68 -2.66 15.67
N LYS A 79 -2.64 -2.07 14.46
CA LYS A 79 -2.65 -0.62 14.25
C LYS A 79 -4.04 0.01 14.25
N LYS A 80 -5.04 -0.70 13.70
CA LYS A 80 -6.39 -0.16 13.44
C LYS A 80 -7.49 -0.93 14.16
N GLY A 81 -7.19 -2.12 14.73
CA GLY A 81 -8.16 -3.03 15.31
C GLY A 81 -8.82 -4.00 14.34
N TYR A 82 -8.63 -3.85 13.04
CA TYR A 82 -9.24 -4.70 12.01
C TYR A 82 -8.38 -4.78 10.75
N ASN A 83 -8.68 -5.77 9.90
CA ASN A 83 -8.37 -5.78 8.48
C ASN A 83 -9.66 -6.05 7.70
N PHE A 84 -9.89 -5.31 6.62
CA PHE A 84 -11.08 -5.41 5.77
C PHE A 84 -10.88 -6.42 4.65
N MET A 85 -9.68 -6.46 4.06
CA MET A 85 -9.28 -7.37 3.00
C MET A 85 -8.09 -8.20 3.46
N SER A 86 -8.03 -9.48 3.04
CA SER A 86 -6.86 -10.32 3.30
C SER A 86 -5.58 -9.76 2.67
N LEU A 87 -4.42 -10.14 3.19
CA LEU A 87 -3.14 -9.74 2.61
C LEU A 87 -3.03 -10.20 1.15
N GLU A 88 -3.47 -11.43 0.88
CA GLU A 88 -3.44 -12.06 -0.44
C GLU A 88 -4.27 -11.26 -1.44
N ASP A 89 -5.51 -10.92 -1.12
CA ASP A 89 -6.40 -10.12 -1.97
C ASP A 89 -5.79 -8.76 -2.29
N ARG A 90 -5.25 -8.07 -1.27
CA ARG A 90 -4.60 -6.76 -1.43
C ARG A 90 -3.37 -6.82 -2.33
N MET A 91 -2.55 -7.87 -2.18
CA MET A 91 -1.38 -8.10 -3.01
C MET A 91 -1.76 -8.41 -4.46
N GLU A 92 -2.78 -9.24 -4.67
CA GLU A 92 -3.27 -9.59 -6.02
C GLU A 92 -3.83 -8.37 -6.75
N ILE A 93 -4.66 -7.57 -6.09
CA ILE A 93 -5.21 -6.33 -6.67
C ILE A 93 -4.07 -5.36 -7.05
N ILE A 94 -3.09 -5.18 -6.18
CA ILE A 94 -1.94 -4.30 -6.44
C ILE A 94 -1.09 -4.84 -7.59
N HIS A 95 -0.88 -6.15 -7.65
CA HIS A 95 -0.16 -6.79 -8.74
C HIS A 95 -0.85 -6.57 -10.09
N GLY A 96 -2.19 -6.49 -10.11
CA GLY A 96 -2.97 -6.15 -11.31
C GLY A 96 -2.81 -4.70 -11.80
N ILE A 97 -2.18 -3.80 -11.02
CA ILE A 97 -1.99 -2.41 -11.42
C ILE A 97 -0.88 -2.31 -12.46
N ALA A 98 -1.20 -1.80 -13.65
CA ALA A 98 -0.26 -1.68 -14.75
C ALA A 98 1.01 -0.91 -14.35
N GLY A 99 2.18 -1.51 -14.62
CA GLY A 99 3.49 -0.92 -14.37
C GLY A 99 4.08 -1.18 -12.98
N VAL A 100 3.37 -1.87 -12.08
CA VAL A 100 3.93 -2.45 -10.86
C VAL A 100 4.77 -3.67 -11.26
N ASP A 101 6.03 -3.71 -10.86
CA ASP A 101 6.93 -4.82 -11.20
C ASP A 101 6.93 -5.91 -10.13
N CYS A 102 6.94 -5.51 -8.86
CA CYS A 102 7.06 -6.42 -7.71
C CYS A 102 6.07 -6.04 -6.61
N VAL A 103 5.48 -7.05 -5.97
CA VAL A 103 4.64 -6.90 -4.78
C VAL A 103 5.21 -7.78 -3.67
N LEU A 104 5.44 -7.19 -2.50
CA LEU A 104 6.06 -7.84 -1.35
C LEU A 104 5.17 -7.71 -0.12
N PRO A 105 4.99 -8.76 0.70
CA PRO A 105 4.40 -8.63 2.02
C PRO A 105 5.40 -8.01 3.00
N TRP A 106 4.88 -7.25 3.96
CA TRP A 106 5.65 -6.80 5.12
C TRP A 106 5.05 -7.35 6.40
N PHE A 107 5.79 -8.23 7.03
CA PHE A 107 5.46 -8.80 8.34
C PHE A 107 6.17 -7.98 9.41
N TYR A 108 5.40 -7.26 10.23
CA TYR A 108 5.95 -6.48 11.31
C TYR A 108 6.41 -7.36 12.49
N THR A 109 7.33 -6.86 13.28
CA THR A 109 7.82 -7.54 14.49
C THR A 109 7.96 -6.54 15.63
N ASN A 110 7.58 -6.95 16.85
CA ASN A 110 7.88 -6.22 18.09
C ASN A 110 7.29 -4.79 18.13
N ASP A 111 6.01 -4.63 17.80
CA ASP A 111 5.26 -3.36 17.85
C ASP A 111 5.85 -2.21 16.99
N ASP A 112 6.70 -2.56 16.03
CA ASP A 112 7.22 -1.61 15.04
C ASP A 112 6.21 -1.43 13.89
N PHE A 113 5.42 -0.35 13.97
CA PHE A 113 4.44 0.01 12.94
C PHE A 113 5.04 0.79 11.76
N THR A 114 6.33 0.57 11.47
CA THR A 114 7.04 1.17 10.36
C THR A 114 7.51 0.13 9.36
N VAL A 115 8.01 0.58 8.21
CA VAL A 115 8.70 -0.28 7.24
C VAL A 115 10.22 -0.03 7.24
N THR A 116 10.74 0.51 8.33
CA THR A 116 12.16 0.85 8.51
C THR A 116 13.08 -0.32 8.26
N LYS A 117 12.79 -1.49 8.84
CA LYS A 117 13.58 -2.71 8.62
C LYS A 117 13.53 -3.21 7.19
N ALA A 118 12.37 -3.07 6.52
CA ALA A 118 12.24 -3.42 5.11
C ALA A 118 13.11 -2.50 4.24
N ILE A 119 13.08 -1.19 4.48
CA ILE A 119 13.91 -0.21 3.76
C ILE A 119 15.40 -0.50 3.96
N HIS A 120 15.81 -0.81 5.20
CA HIS A 120 17.20 -1.18 5.49
C HIS A 120 17.68 -2.40 4.70
N ARG A 121 16.81 -3.40 4.49
CA ARG A 121 17.11 -4.63 3.76
C ARG A 121 17.04 -4.47 2.25
N ILE A 122 15.98 -3.85 1.74
CA ILE A 122 15.74 -3.65 0.30
C ILE A 122 16.71 -2.62 -0.28
N ARG A 123 17.08 -1.60 0.50
CA ARG A 123 17.88 -0.44 0.08
C ARG A 123 17.34 0.19 -1.20
N PRO A 124 16.06 0.65 -1.19
CA PRO A 124 15.50 1.28 -2.37
C PRO A 124 16.27 2.59 -2.66
N ARG A 125 16.35 2.95 -3.93
CA ARG A 125 16.93 4.24 -4.32
C ARG A 125 15.94 5.38 -4.10
N TRP A 126 14.65 5.09 -4.23
CA TRP A 126 13.57 6.04 -4.00
C TRP A 126 12.48 5.40 -3.15
N PHE A 127 11.94 6.18 -2.21
CA PHE A 127 10.80 5.81 -1.40
C PHE A 127 9.69 6.84 -1.59
N THR A 128 8.57 6.45 -2.19
CA THR A 128 7.46 7.35 -2.51
C THR A 128 6.39 7.30 -1.44
N LYS A 129 5.94 8.48 -1.00
CA LYS A 129 4.87 8.67 -0.01
C LYS A 129 3.78 9.57 -0.57
N GLY A 130 2.54 9.12 -0.44
CA GLY A 130 1.35 9.84 -0.88
C GLY A 130 0.69 10.68 0.21
N GLY A 131 -0.34 11.41 -0.19
CA GLY A 131 -1.25 12.11 0.70
C GLY A 131 -0.64 13.32 1.41
N ASP A 132 -0.76 13.29 2.74
CA ASP A 132 -0.37 14.33 3.69
C ASP A 132 1.06 14.17 4.25
N ARG A 133 1.84 13.25 3.70
CA ARG A 133 3.23 13.00 4.10
C ARG A 133 4.15 13.97 3.36
N THR A 134 4.74 14.92 4.09
CA THR A 134 5.45 16.07 3.49
C THR A 134 6.91 16.18 3.88
N ASP A 135 7.29 15.72 5.08
CA ASP A 135 8.61 15.95 5.64
C ASP A 135 9.02 14.91 6.70
N ALA A 136 10.20 15.09 7.28
CA ALA A 136 10.77 14.23 8.31
C ALA A 136 9.90 14.06 9.56
N THR A 137 9.04 15.03 9.88
CA THR A 137 8.24 15.01 11.13
C THR A 137 7.07 14.03 11.07
N ASN A 138 6.60 13.72 9.85
CA ASN A 138 5.44 12.85 9.64
C ASN A 138 5.74 11.58 8.83
N ILE A 139 7.03 11.30 8.56
CA ILE A 139 7.50 10.09 7.89
C ILE A 139 8.46 9.34 8.82
N PRO A 140 7.99 8.32 9.55
CA PRO A 140 8.83 7.55 10.48
C PRO A 140 10.07 6.92 9.84
N GLU A 141 10.00 6.63 8.54
CA GLU A 141 11.07 6.02 7.78
C GLU A 141 12.12 7.03 7.26
N TRP A 142 12.00 8.31 7.59
CA TRP A 142 12.89 9.35 7.06
C TRP A 142 14.36 9.10 7.40
N GLU A 143 14.65 8.82 8.67
CA GLU A 143 16.01 8.62 9.15
C GLU A 143 16.69 7.43 8.46
N ILE A 144 16.02 6.28 8.38
CA ILE A 144 16.59 5.11 7.71
C ILE A 144 16.81 5.36 6.22
N CYS A 145 15.93 6.12 5.56
CA CYS A 145 16.12 6.50 4.17
C CYS A 145 17.43 7.30 4.00
N GLN A 146 17.72 8.25 4.90
CA GLN A 146 18.98 8.99 4.87
C GLN A 146 20.19 8.06 5.07
N GLN A 147 20.13 7.13 6.04
CA GLN A 147 21.22 6.21 6.34
C GLN A 147 21.55 5.27 5.17
N VAL A 148 20.56 4.83 4.41
CA VAL A 148 20.78 3.91 3.27
C VAL A 148 20.93 4.63 1.92
N GLY A 149 20.92 5.97 1.91
CA GLY A 149 21.02 6.77 0.68
C GLY A 149 19.76 6.70 -0.20
N CYS A 150 18.59 6.51 0.41
CA CYS A 150 17.30 6.48 -0.24
C CYS A 150 16.68 7.90 -0.30
N GLU A 151 16.32 8.37 -1.47
CA GLU A 151 15.59 9.62 -1.65
C GLU A 151 14.11 9.43 -1.33
N VAL A 152 13.56 10.23 -0.39
CA VAL A 152 12.13 10.23 -0.07
C VAL A 152 11.42 11.24 -0.97
N ILE A 153 10.42 10.77 -1.72
CA ILE A 153 9.60 11.60 -2.60
C ILE A 153 8.19 11.68 -2.01
N THR A 154 7.78 12.88 -1.63
CA THR A 154 6.51 13.15 -0.96
C THR A 154 5.45 13.70 -1.89
N GLY A 155 4.18 13.71 -1.46
CA GLY A 155 3.06 14.28 -2.23
C GLY A 155 2.68 13.48 -3.48
N VAL A 156 3.13 12.23 -3.59
CA VAL A 156 2.91 11.38 -4.76
C VAL A 156 1.43 11.01 -4.86
N GLY A 157 0.85 11.17 -6.05
CA GLY A 157 -0.59 10.95 -6.29
C GLY A 157 -1.49 12.11 -5.90
N GLY A 158 -0.91 13.26 -5.47
CA GLY A 158 -1.64 14.49 -5.16
C GLY A 158 -2.24 14.52 -3.75
N LYS A 159 -3.18 15.46 -3.54
CA LYS A 159 -3.79 15.65 -2.23
C LYS A 159 -4.57 14.42 -1.77
N LYS A 160 -4.58 14.19 -0.45
CA LYS A 160 -5.40 13.15 0.18
C LYS A 160 -6.89 13.42 -0.10
N ILE A 161 -7.55 12.49 -0.76
CA ILE A 161 -8.95 12.60 -1.16
C ILE A 161 -9.85 11.60 -0.43
N ARG A 162 -9.27 10.56 0.15
CA ARG A 162 -9.96 9.49 0.87
C ARG A 162 -9.04 8.85 1.90
N SER A 163 -9.62 8.20 2.90
CA SER A 163 -8.91 7.27 3.78
C SER A 163 -9.66 5.93 3.86
N SER A 164 -8.92 4.85 4.07
CA SER A 164 -9.50 3.52 4.24
C SER A 164 -10.44 3.46 5.45
N SER A 165 -10.08 4.10 6.56
CA SER A 165 -10.91 4.15 7.77
C SER A 165 -12.26 4.85 7.50
N GLU A 166 -12.25 5.98 6.79
CA GLU A 166 -13.48 6.68 6.39
C GLU A 166 -14.41 5.80 5.54
N LEU A 167 -13.85 4.98 4.66
CA LEU A 167 -14.65 4.07 3.83
C LEU A 167 -15.30 2.97 4.67
N VAL A 168 -14.59 2.41 5.64
CA VAL A 168 -15.13 1.39 6.56
C VAL A 168 -16.20 2.00 7.46
N GLU A 169 -15.96 3.16 8.07
CA GLU A 169 -16.94 3.88 8.89
C GLU A 169 -18.22 4.21 8.12
N ASN A 170 -18.11 4.59 6.84
CA ASN A 170 -19.28 4.83 6.00
C ASN A 170 -20.05 3.54 5.72
N ALA A 171 -19.38 2.41 5.48
CA ALA A 171 -20.04 1.12 5.28
C ALA A 171 -20.81 0.68 6.53
N ASP A 172 -20.26 0.86 7.72
CA ASP A 172 -20.94 0.57 8.98
C ASP A 172 -22.18 1.44 9.19
N ARG A 173 -22.10 2.72 8.83
CA ARG A 173 -23.25 3.63 8.90
C ARG A 173 -24.39 3.20 7.97
N PHE A 174 -24.08 2.82 6.73
CA PHE A 174 -25.10 2.29 5.80
C PHE A 174 -25.76 1.01 6.30
N ASN A 175 -25.01 0.13 6.96
CA ASN A 175 -25.54 -1.09 7.55
C ASN A 175 -26.51 -0.79 8.69
N LEU A 176 -26.19 0.17 9.57
CA LEU A 176 -27.07 0.61 10.67
C LEU A 176 -28.37 1.23 10.15
N GLU A 177 -28.29 2.13 9.16
CA GLU A 177 -29.48 2.74 8.52
C GLU A 177 -30.35 1.69 7.84
N ALA A 178 -29.75 0.69 7.18
CA ALA A 178 -30.49 -0.41 6.55
C ALA A 178 -31.22 -1.29 7.58
N VAL A 179 -30.60 -1.57 8.74
CA VAL A 179 -31.21 -2.32 9.85
C VAL A 179 -32.36 -1.54 10.45
N GLU A 180 -32.21 -0.24 10.69
CA GLU A 180 -33.29 0.63 11.19
C GLU A 180 -34.47 0.70 10.23
N LEU A 181 -34.24 0.85 8.92
CA LEU A 181 -35.28 0.85 7.89
C LEU A 181 -35.99 -0.49 7.80
N ALA A 182 -35.27 -1.61 7.91
CA ALA A 182 -35.85 -2.96 7.92
C ALA A 182 -36.69 -3.21 9.19
N GLY A 183 -36.24 -2.72 10.35
CA GLY A 183 -37.00 -2.76 11.60
C GLY A 183 -38.31 -1.93 11.52
N TRP A 184 -38.25 -0.77 10.86
CA TRP A 184 -39.42 0.08 10.63
C TRP A 184 -40.42 -0.62 9.70
N ALA A 185 -39.94 -1.26 8.61
CA ALA A 185 -40.82 -2.00 7.66
C ALA A 185 -41.48 -3.22 8.32
N ALA A 186 -40.77 -3.93 9.21
CA ALA A 186 -41.29 -5.07 9.96
C ALA A 186 -42.35 -4.65 11.03
N GLY A 187 -42.19 -3.47 11.64
CA GLY A 187 -43.15 -2.92 12.62
C GLY A 187 -44.45 -2.41 12.01
N TYR A 188 -44.47 -2.14 10.69
CA TYR A 188 -45.71 -1.73 10.00
C TYR A 188 -46.64 -2.88 9.60
N GLY A 189 -46.17 -4.14 9.75
CA GLY A 189 -46.93 -5.35 9.37
C GLY A 189 -47.84 -5.92 10.47
N GLU A 190 -47.70 -5.50 11.75
CA GLU A 190 -48.46 -6.09 12.86
C GLU A 190 -49.64 -5.28 13.39
N GLY A 191 -50.08 -4.30 12.66
CA GLY A 191 -51.16 -3.42 13.13
C GLY A 191 -52.30 -3.24 12.17
N LYS A 192 -52.99 -4.31 11.72
CA LYS A 192 -54.38 -4.22 11.17
C LYS A 192 -54.96 -5.61 10.92
N ASP A 193 -55.42 -6.27 11.98
CA ASP A 193 -56.53 -7.20 11.92
C ASP A 193 -57.20 -7.26 13.30
N SER A 194 -58.04 -6.27 13.55
CA SER A 194 -59.07 -6.37 14.57
C SER A 194 -60.16 -5.35 14.26
N TYR A 195 -61.06 -5.74 13.35
CA TYR A 195 -62.50 -5.35 13.39
C TYR A 195 -63.30 -6.46 12.72
#